data_c157316b97f0ac6ab7004427c3357756
#
_entry.id   c157316b97f0ac6ab7004427c3357756
#
_cell.length_a   1.000
_cell.length_b   1.000
_cell.length_c   1.000
_cell.angle_alpha   90.00
_cell.angle_beta   90.00
_cell.angle_gamma   90.00
#
_symmetry.space_group_name_H-M   'P 1'
#
loop_
_entity.id
_entity.type
_entity.pdbx_description
1 polymer ?
#
loop_
_entity_poly.entity_id
_entity_poly.type
_entity_poly.pdbx_seq_one_letter_code
_entity_poly.pdbx_strand_id
1 'polypeptide(L)'
;MKRREFITLLGGAAAAWPLAARAQKAGKLPTIGFLVPNTRAAASEWTDAFVQRLGELGWIEGRTVAIEYRWVEGHAERFAEIAAEFAKLNVNVIGTSGTPAVQALQEATKTVPIVFATAGDPVSTGLVASLPRPGGHTTGLATIGDDLAGKRLELLREVVPHLRRLALMGNVGNDFCLMSYGPNFPNMFRRSADFVDKILRGAKPADIPVEQQTTVSPHFLGISGA
;
A
#
# COMPACT_ATOMS: atom_id res chain seq x y z
N MET A 1 53.17 -36.78 -2.65
CA MET A 1 52.09 -35.93 -2.11
C MET A 1 51.72 -36.43 -0.74
N LYS A 2 51.94 -35.62 0.30
CA LYS A 2 51.70 -36.03 1.70
C LYS A 2 50.22 -35.89 2.02
N ARG A 3 49.64 -36.91 2.66
CA ARG A 3 48.19 -36.95 3.04
C ARG A 3 47.69 -35.69 3.75
N ARG A 4 48.57 -34.94 4.41
CA ARG A 4 48.23 -33.67 5.10
C ARG A 4 47.85 -32.51 4.13
N GLU A 5 48.46 -32.44 2.95
CA GLU A 5 48.19 -31.39 1.96
C GLU A 5 46.83 -31.57 1.27
N PHE A 6 46.41 -32.83 1.14
CA PHE A 6 45.07 -33.13 0.56
C PHE A 6 43.91 -32.76 1.51
N ILE A 7 44.12 -32.93 2.82
CA ILE A 7 43.09 -32.61 3.83
C ILE A 7 42.94 -31.08 3.99
N THR A 8 44.00 -30.29 3.88
CA THR A 8 43.95 -28.83 3.95
C THR A 8 43.26 -28.20 2.72
N LEU A 9 43.43 -28.80 1.53
CA LEU A 9 42.75 -28.35 0.31
C LEU A 9 41.23 -28.63 0.35
N LEU A 10 40.82 -29.78 0.91
CA LEU A 10 39.38 -30.11 1.07
C LEU A 10 38.72 -29.27 2.16
N GLY A 11 39.38 -28.94 3.23
CA GLY A 11 38.88 -28.10 4.32
C GLY A 11 38.66 -26.63 3.89
N GLY A 12 39.55 -26.10 3.05
CA GLY A 12 39.42 -24.74 2.50
C GLY A 12 38.26 -24.57 1.53
N ALA A 13 37.98 -25.60 0.72
CA ALA A 13 36.85 -25.57 -0.23
C ALA A 13 35.49 -25.64 0.46
N ALA A 14 35.36 -26.34 1.57
CA ALA A 14 34.12 -26.44 2.34
C ALA A 14 33.77 -25.15 3.09
N ALA A 15 34.76 -24.36 3.50
CA ALA A 15 34.54 -23.09 4.20
C ALA A 15 34.13 -21.92 3.24
N ALA A 16 34.51 -22.02 1.96
CA ALA A 16 34.19 -21.01 0.95
C ALA A 16 32.78 -21.17 0.32
N TRP A 17 32.16 -22.35 0.45
CA TRP A 17 30.87 -22.67 -0.13
C TRP A 17 29.73 -21.76 0.34
N PRO A 18 29.56 -21.44 1.66
CA PRO A 18 28.48 -20.57 2.11
C PRO A 18 28.65 -19.09 1.69
N LEU A 19 29.89 -18.66 1.42
CA LEU A 19 30.15 -17.30 0.91
C LEU A 19 29.87 -17.17 -0.58
N ALA A 20 30.17 -18.18 -1.37
CA ALA A 20 29.86 -18.22 -2.80
C ALA A 20 28.33 -18.32 -3.05
N ALA A 21 27.59 -19.05 -2.21
CA ALA A 21 26.13 -19.15 -2.30
C ALA A 21 25.42 -17.82 -1.95
N ARG A 22 26.02 -16.94 -1.16
CA ARG A 22 25.52 -15.59 -0.90
C ARG A 22 25.86 -14.60 -2.02
N ALA A 23 26.98 -14.79 -2.71
CA ALA A 23 27.40 -13.94 -3.83
C ALA A 23 26.61 -14.21 -5.13
N GLN A 24 26.01 -15.38 -5.30
CA GLN A 24 25.25 -15.74 -6.51
C GLN A 24 23.79 -15.23 -6.55
N LYS A 25 23.32 -14.51 -5.55
CA LYS A 25 22.05 -13.78 -5.61
C LYS A 25 22.25 -12.30 -5.99
N ALA A 26 23.00 -12.02 -7.05
CA ALA A 26 22.81 -10.80 -7.85
C ALA A 26 21.55 -10.99 -8.72
N GLY A 27 20.45 -11.42 -8.11
CA GLY A 27 19.14 -11.51 -8.71
C GLY A 27 18.55 -10.12 -8.83
N LYS A 28 17.79 -9.89 -9.90
CA LYS A 28 16.94 -8.71 -10.10
C LYS A 28 16.33 -8.28 -8.74
N LEU A 29 16.50 -7.03 -8.35
CA LEU A 29 15.89 -6.50 -7.14
C LEU A 29 14.39 -6.79 -7.12
N PRO A 30 13.81 -7.18 -6.00
CA PRO A 30 12.36 -7.24 -5.89
C PRO A 30 11.78 -5.88 -6.26
N THR A 31 10.70 -5.89 -7.03
CA THR A 31 10.10 -4.67 -7.59
C THR A 31 8.72 -4.47 -7.00
N ILE A 32 8.48 -3.29 -6.46
CA ILE A 32 7.19 -2.82 -5.99
C ILE A 32 6.58 -1.95 -7.09
N GLY A 33 5.39 -2.27 -7.59
CA GLY A 33 4.57 -1.34 -8.35
C GLY A 33 3.81 -0.44 -7.36
N PHE A 34 3.85 0.87 -7.55
CA PHE A 34 3.15 1.82 -6.67
C PHE A 34 2.20 2.70 -7.49
N LEU A 35 0.91 2.32 -7.47
CA LEU A 35 -0.16 3.02 -8.17
C LEU A 35 -0.78 4.07 -7.26
N VAL A 36 -0.64 5.34 -7.62
CA VAL A 36 -1.15 6.46 -6.84
C VAL A 36 -2.27 7.18 -7.59
N PRO A 37 -3.50 7.23 -7.04
CA PRO A 37 -4.63 7.90 -7.70
C PRO A 37 -4.43 9.41 -7.91
N ASN A 38 -3.73 10.05 -7.01
CA ASN A 38 -3.53 11.49 -6.96
C ASN A 38 -2.31 11.94 -7.80
N THR A 39 -2.09 13.25 -7.88
CA THR A 39 -0.86 13.81 -8.41
C THR A 39 0.31 13.54 -7.45
N ARG A 40 1.53 13.58 -7.98
CA ARG A 40 2.75 13.40 -7.17
C ARG A 40 2.83 14.40 -6.02
N ALA A 41 2.50 15.66 -6.27
CA ALA A 41 2.54 16.71 -5.26
C ALA A 41 1.51 16.48 -4.14
N ALA A 42 0.28 16.11 -4.48
CA ALA A 42 -0.77 15.88 -3.50
C ALA A 42 -0.55 14.66 -2.62
N ALA A 43 0.17 13.65 -3.11
CA ALA A 43 0.43 12.40 -2.38
C ALA A 43 1.86 12.29 -1.85
N SER A 44 2.66 13.36 -1.91
CA SER A 44 4.08 13.32 -1.49
C SER A 44 4.24 12.85 -0.05
N GLU A 45 3.53 13.47 0.90
CA GLU A 45 3.61 13.13 2.32
C GLU A 45 3.29 11.64 2.60
N TRP A 46 2.29 11.10 1.90
CA TRP A 46 1.88 9.70 2.06
C TRP A 46 2.89 8.74 1.45
N THR A 47 3.40 9.09 0.28
CA THR A 47 4.43 8.32 -0.42
C THR A 47 5.72 8.30 0.37
N ASP A 48 6.13 9.46 0.92
CA ASP A 48 7.33 9.57 1.74
C ASP A 48 7.20 8.73 3.02
N ALA A 49 6.03 8.74 3.68
CA ALA A 49 5.78 7.92 4.86
C ALA A 49 5.88 6.40 4.55
N PHE A 50 5.40 5.98 3.38
CA PHE A 50 5.53 4.60 2.89
C PHE A 50 6.99 4.23 2.65
N VAL A 51 7.71 5.04 1.87
CA VAL A 51 9.12 4.79 1.49
C VAL A 51 10.03 4.83 2.72
N GLN A 52 9.81 5.79 3.63
CA GLN A 52 10.56 5.86 4.88
C GLN A 52 10.39 4.56 5.68
N ARG A 53 9.15 4.06 5.79
CA ARG A 53 8.91 2.81 6.53
C ARG A 53 9.53 1.61 5.86
N LEU A 54 9.50 1.51 4.55
CA LEU A 54 10.23 0.47 3.81
C LEU A 54 11.72 0.52 4.13
N GLY A 55 12.32 1.72 4.15
CA GLY A 55 13.73 1.93 4.52
C GLY A 55 14.05 1.42 5.93
N GLU A 56 13.20 1.70 6.93
CA GLU A 56 13.33 1.19 8.29
C GLU A 56 13.26 -0.35 8.37
N LEU A 57 12.50 -0.97 7.47
CA LEU A 57 12.37 -2.42 7.34
C LEU A 57 13.52 -3.07 6.55
N GLY A 58 14.44 -2.25 6.01
CA GLY A 58 15.62 -2.68 5.25
C GLY A 58 15.41 -2.70 3.73
N TRP A 59 14.25 -2.21 3.24
CA TRP A 59 13.95 -2.09 1.82
C TRP A 59 14.34 -0.69 1.33
N ILE A 60 15.60 -0.54 0.90
CA ILE A 60 16.15 0.74 0.43
C ILE A 60 16.04 0.80 -1.08
N GLU A 61 15.30 1.79 -1.59
CA GLU A 61 15.10 2.01 -3.02
C GLU A 61 16.42 2.13 -3.77
N GLY A 62 16.53 1.42 -4.89
CA GLY A 62 17.74 1.34 -5.72
C GLY A 62 18.86 0.46 -5.14
N ARG A 63 18.71 -0.09 -3.93
CA ARG A 63 19.73 -0.95 -3.29
C ARG A 63 19.21 -2.35 -2.96
N THR A 64 18.07 -2.45 -2.29
CA THR A 64 17.47 -3.74 -1.88
C THR A 64 16.08 -3.95 -2.46
N VAL A 65 15.46 -2.91 -3.02
CA VAL A 65 14.17 -2.92 -3.69
C VAL A 65 14.16 -1.90 -4.83
N ALA A 66 13.41 -2.17 -5.89
CA ALA A 66 13.06 -1.19 -6.92
C ALA A 66 11.60 -0.77 -6.72
N ILE A 67 11.27 0.51 -6.91
CA ILE A 67 9.90 1.01 -6.84
C ILE A 67 9.54 1.66 -8.17
N GLU A 68 8.48 1.15 -8.80
CA GLU A 68 7.93 1.67 -10.05
C GLU A 68 6.68 2.50 -9.75
N TYR A 69 6.82 3.80 -9.74
CA TYR A 69 5.72 4.72 -9.47
C TYR A 69 4.88 4.99 -10.72
N ARG A 70 3.55 4.98 -10.56
CA ARG A 70 2.60 5.43 -11.58
C ARG A 70 1.54 6.32 -10.94
N TRP A 71 1.32 7.47 -11.54
CA TRP A 71 0.41 8.51 -11.07
C TRP A 71 -0.78 8.59 -12.02
N VAL A 72 -1.98 8.47 -11.46
CA VAL A 72 -3.24 8.55 -12.25
C VAL A 72 -3.64 10.01 -12.52
N GLU A 73 -3.27 10.91 -11.60
CA GLU A 73 -3.47 12.36 -11.73
C GLU A 73 -4.94 12.76 -11.90
N GLY A 74 -5.87 12.00 -11.30
CA GLY A 74 -7.30 12.22 -11.41
C GLY A 74 -7.97 11.66 -12.67
N HIS A 75 -7.20 11.04 -13.57
CA HIS A 75 -7.70 10.42 -14.80
C HIS A 75 -8.10 8.97 -14.57
N ALA A 76 -9.37 8.72 -14.21
CA ALA A 76 -9.84 7.39 -13.83
C ALA A 76 -9.64 6.32 -14.92
N GLU A 77 -9.65 6.71 -16.19
CA GLU A 77 -9.39 5.84 -17.34
C GLU A 77 -7.98 5.22 -17.33
N ARG A 78 -7.01 5.86 -16.66
CA ARG A 78 -5.63 5.36 -16.57
C ARG A 78 -5.45 4.19 -15.60
N PHE A 79 -6.43 3.92 -14.72
CA PHE A 79 -6.31 2.79 -13.79
C PHE A 79 -6.11 1.46 -14.52
N ALA A 80 -6.92 1.17 -15.53
CA ALA A 80 -6.84 -0.06 -16.29
C ALA A 80 -5.53 -0.19 -17.08
N GLU A 81 -5.07 0.92 -17.69
CA GLU A 81 -3.82 0.98 -18.43
C GLU A 81 -2.62 0.67 -17.53
N ILE A 82 -2.51 1.37 -16.40
CA ILE A 82 -1.41 1.20 -15.45
C ILE A 82 -1.45 -0.18 -14.81
N ALA A 83 -2.63 -0.70 -14.49
CA ALA A 83 -2.80 -2.03 -13.95
C ALA A 83 -2.30 -3.11 -14.93
N ALA A 84 -2.61 -2.97 -16.21
CA ALA A 84 -2.11 -3.86 -17.27
C ALA A 84 -0.58 -3.73 -17.45
N GLU A 85 -0.02 -2.53 -17.28
CA GLU A 85 1.43 -2.32 -17.30
C GLU A 85 2.12 -3.07 -16.17
N PHE A 86 1.64 -2.95 -14.93
CA PHE A 86 2.22 -3.65 -13.78
C PHE A 86 2.11 -5.17 -13.90
N ALA A 87 1.02 -5.67 -14.46
CA ALA A 87 0.89 -7.09 -14.75
C ALA A 87 1.96 -7.59 -15.74
N LYS A 88 2.30 -6.78 -16.77
CA LYS A 88 3.37 -7.09 -17.74
C LYS A 88 4.77 -6.96 -17.16
N LEU A 89 5.01 -5.98 -16.29
CA LEU A 89 6.30 -5.76 -15.62
C LEU A 89 6.65 -6.88 -14.64
N ASN A 90 5.68 -7.71 -14.28
CA ASN A 90 5.86 -8.84 -13.37
C ASN A 90 6.47 -8.40 -12.03
N VAL A 91 5.89 -7.34 -11.45
CA VAL A 91 6.30 -6.82 -10.15
C VAL A 91 6.00 -7.82 -9.04
N ASN A 92 6.73 -7.77 -7.94
CA ASN A 92 6.58 -8.73 -6.83
C ASN A 92 5.35 -8.42 -5.95
N VAL A 93 4.97 -7.15 -5.86
CA VAL A 93 3.81 -6.67 -5.12
C VAL A 93 3.39 -5.30 -5.65
N ILE A 94 2.09 -5.00 -5.61
CA ILE A 94 1.57 -3.69 -5.98
C ILE A 94 0.99 -3.02 -4.73
N GLY A 95 1.51 -1.82 -4.40
CA GLY A 95 0.94 -0.91 -3.42
C GLY A 95 0.00 0.07 -4.11
N THR A 96 -1.18 0.35 -3.51
CA THR A 96 -2.13 1.30 -4.05
C THR A 96 -3.04 1.89 -2.97
N SER A 97 -3.97 2.76 -3.35
CA SER A 97 -5.00 3.30 -2.46
C SER A 97 -6.30 3.58 -3.23
N GLY A 98 -7.42 3.46 -2.52
CA GLY A 98 -8.75 3.68 -3.08
C GLY A 98 -9.34 2.46 -3.80
N THR A 99 -10.64 2.24 -3.56
CA THR A 99 -11.40 1.11 -4.11
C THR A 99 -11.28 0.97 -5.64
N PRO A 100 -11.41 2.04 -6.45
CA PRO A 100 -11.32 1.91 -7.92
C PRO A 100 -9.96 1.40 -8.40
N ALA A 101 -8.86 1.84 -7.76
CA ALA A 101 -7.52 1.37 -8.12
C ALA A 101 -7.33 -0.11 -7.82
N VAL A 102 -7.82 -0.58 -6.66
CA VAL A 102 -7.75 -2.00 -6.27
C VAL A 102 -8.56 -2.86 -7.24
N GLN A 103 -9.78 -2.43 -7.61
CA GLN A 103 -10.63 -3.15 -8.56
C GLN A 103 -9.93 -3.30 -9.92
N ALA A 104 -9.40 -2.22 -10.48
CA ALA A 104 -8.68 -2.26 -11.75
C ALA A 104 -7.46 -3.21 -11.70
N LEU A 105 -6.73 -3.22 -10.59
CA LEU A 105 -5.61 -4.15 -10.39
C LEU A 105 -6.08 -5.60 -10.29
N GLN A 106 -7.18 -5.86 -9.58
CA GLN A 106 -7.75 -7.22 -9.48
C GLN A 106 -8.27 -7.75 -10.80
N GLU A 107 -8.74 -6.88 -11.69
CA GLU A 107 -9.11 -7.24 -13.06
C GLU A 107 -7.89 -7.59 -13.91
N ALA A 108 -6.83 -6.79 -13.80
CA ALA A 108 -5.63 -6.93 -14.63
C ALA A 108 -4.74 -8.11 -14.23
N THR A 109 -4.72 -8.49 -12.95
CA THR A 109 -3.90 -9.62 -12.47
C THR A 109 -4.65 -10.47 -11.45
N LYS A 110 -4.36 -11.78 -11.46
CA LYS A 110 -4.89 -12.75 -10.48
C LYS A 110 -3.79 -13.34 -9.59
N THR A 111 -2.54 -12.97 -9.84
CA THR A 111 -1.38 -13.60 -9.20
C THR A 111 -0.47 -12.61 -8.48
N VAL A 112 -0.37 -11.37 -8.95
CA VAL A 112 0.47 -10.36 -8.30
C VAL A 112 -0.20 -9.90 -7.01
N PRO A 113 0.47 -9.98 -5.85
CA PRO A 113 -0.03 -9.48 -4.58
C PRO A 113 -0.41 -8.00 -4.66
N ILE A 114 -1.55 -7.62 -4.08
CA ILE A 114 -2.03 -6.24 -4.00
C ILE A 114 -2.17 -5.84 -2.54
N VAL A 115 -1.55 -4.72 -2.16
CA VAL A 115 -1.67 -4.10 -0.84
C VAL A 115 -2.32 -2.73 -1.00
N PHE A 116 -3.50 -2.54 -0.45
CA PHE A 116 -4.13 -1.23 -0.42
C PHE A 116 -3.86 -0.51 0.90
N ALA A 117 -3.36 0.72 0.81
CA ALA A 117 -3.15 1.58 1.97
C ALA A 117 -4.49 2.12 2.51
N THR A 118 -5.48 2.29 1.61
CA THR A 118 -6.83 2.70 1.99
C THR A 118 -7.86 2.05 1.06
N ALA A 119 -8.96 1.55 1.59
CA ALA A 119 -10.15 1.20 0.85
C ALA A 119 -11.39 1.40 1.73
N GLY A 120 -12.47 1.93 1.17
CA GLY A 120 -13.77 1.95 1.83
C GLY A 120 -14.38 0.56 1.80
N ASP A 121 -14.98 0.12 2.88
CA ASP A 121 -15.63 -1.19 3.06
C ASP A 121 -15.20 -2.29 2.07
N PRO A 122 -14.00 -2.88 2.24
CA PRO A 122 -13.45 -3.78 1.24
C PRO A 122 -14.20 -5.11 1.13
N VAL A 123 -15.08 -5.42 2.08
CA VAL A 123 -15.93 -6.61 2.02
C VAL A 123 -17.16 -6.34 1.17
N SER A 124 -17.91 -5.26 1.43
CA SER A 124 -19.10 -4.93 0.64
C SER A 124 -18.78 -4.60 -0.81
N THR A 125 -17.61 -4.01 -1.06
CA THR A 125 -17.12 -3.71 -2.41
C THR A 125 -16.50 -4.92 -3.12
N GLY A 126 -16.43 -6.08 -2.45
CA GLY A 126 -15.94 -7.33 -3.04
C GLY A 126 -14.41 -7.39 -3.24
N LEU A 127 -13.65 -6.50 -2.63
CA LEU A 127 -12.18 -6.52 -2.71
C LEU A 127 -11.59 -7.72 -1.95
N VAL A 128 -12.21 -8.11 -0.84
CA VAL A 128 -11.79 -9.23 -0.01
C VAL A 128 -13.02 -10.01 0.48
N ALA A 129 -12.84 -11.29 0.77
CA ALA A 129 -13.93 -12.15 1.24
C ALA A 129 -14.35 -11.79 2.68
N SER A 130 -13.40 -11.46 3.54
CA SER A 130 -13.62 -10.97 4.91
C SER A 130 -12.37 -10.26 5.44
N LEU A 131 -12.51 -9.45 6.47
CA LEU A 131 -11.33 -8.76 7.06
C LEU A 131 -10.34 -9.74 7.70
N PRO A 132 -10.76 -10.74 8.52
CA PRO A 132 -9.82 -11.69 9.13
C PRO A 132 -9.15 -12.62 8.13
N ARG A 133 -9.86 -12.95 7.03
CA ARG A 133 -9.39 -13.86 5.98
C ARG A 133 -9.72 -13.25 4.62
N PRO A 134 -8.87 -12.38 4.09
CA PRO A 134 -9.16 -11.67 2.84
C PRO A 134 -9.36 -12.62 1.66
N GLY A 135 -8.64 -13.73 1.64
CA GLY A 135 -8.65 -14.66 0.51
C GLY A 135 -7.98 -14.07 -0.72
N GLY A 136 -7.62 -14.91 -1.68
CA GLY A 136 -7.03 -14.41 -2.93
C GLY A 136 -5.66 -13.74 -2.76
N HIS A 137 -5.40 -12.68 -3.55
CA HIS A 137 -4.10 -12.03 -3.64
C HIS A 137 -4.11 -10.56 -3.17
N THR A 138 -5.16 -10.13 -2.47
CA THR A 138 -5.37 -8.74 -2.05
C THR A 138 -5.50 -8.65 -0.52
N THR A 139 -4.82 -7.67 0.10
CA THR A 139 -4.94 -7.33 1.52
C THR A 139 -4.61 -5.85 1.74
N GLY A 140 -4.76 -5.32 2.94
CA GLY A 140 -4.42 -3.92 3.24
C GLY A 140 -5.15 -3.33 4.43
N LEU A 141 -5.46 -2.01 4.35
CA LEU A 141 -6.09 -1.26 5.44
C LEU A 141 -7.43 -0.68 4.99
N ALA A 142 -8.48 -1.02 5.74
CA ALA A 142 -9.81 -0.48 5.53
C ALA A 142 -10.00 0.86 6.27
N THR A 143 -10.70 1.79 5.62
CA THR A 143 -11.16 3.02 6.27
C THR A 143 -12.54 2.83 6.89
N ILE A 144 -12.76 3.41 8.05
CA ILE A 144 -14.07 3.46 8.68
C ILE A 144 -14.77 4.75 8.17
N GLY A 145 -15.29 4.70 6.93
CA GLY A 145 -15.91 5.89 6.31
C GLY A 145 -17.33 6.15 6.80
N ASP A 146 -18.15 5.14 6.72
CA ASP A 146 -19.60 5.26 6.92
C ASP A 146 -19.99 5.43 8.39
N ASP A 147 -19.29 4.75 9.31
CA ASP A 147 -19.51 4.86 10.75
C ASP A 147 -19.22 6.27 11.32
N LEU A 148 -18.46 7.09 10.60
CA LEU A 148 -18.09 8.43 11.02
C LEU A 148 -19.04 9.52 10.52
N ALA A 149 -19.99 9.22 9.64
CA ALA A 149 -20.89 10.24 9.07
C ALA A 149 -21.74 10.92 10.15
N GLY A 150 -22.29 10.15 11.07
CA GLY A 150 -23.03 10.67 12.22
C GLY A 150 -22.19 11.58 13.11
N LYS A 151 -20.96 11.15 13.44
CA LYS A 151 -20.04 11.94 14.29
C LYS A 151 -19.58 13.22 13.60
N ARG A 152 -19.32 13.18 12.30
CA ARG A 152 -19.00 14.38 11.51
C ARG A 152 -20.14 15.41 11.54
N LEU A 153 -21.39 14.95 11.40
CA LEU A 153 -22.56 15.82 11.48
C LEU A 153 -22.76 16.40 12.90
N GLU A 154 -22.51 15.62 13.93
CA GLU A 154 -22.55 16.05 15.33
C GLU A 154 -21.51 17.17 15.56
N LEU A 155 -20.24 16.93 15.21
CA LEU A 155 -19.17 17.93 15.33
C LEU A 155 -19.47 19.20 14.51
N LEU A 156 -20.05 19.06 13.32
CA LEU A 156 -20.42 20.21 12.51
C LEU A 156 -21.51 21.04 13.19
N ARG A 157 -22.49 20.42 13.85
CA ARG A 157 -23.52 21.12 14.61
C ARG A 157 -22.98 21.84 15.84
N GLU A 158 -21.94 21.30 16.47
CA GLU A 158 -21.25 21.97 17.59
C GLU A 158 -20.53 23.25 17.13
N VAL A 159 -19.89 23.19 15.94
CA VAL A 159 -19.18 24.35 15.37
C VAL A 159 -20.14 25.38 14.76
N VAL A 160 -21.28 24.92 14.20
CA VAL A 160 -22.29 25.75 13.58
C VAL A 160 -23.66 25.48 14.22
N PRO A 161 -23.98 26.12 15.39
CA PRO A 161 -25.15 25.78 16.20
C PRO A 161 -26.51 25.94 15.49
N HIS A 162 -26.58 26.73 14.43
CA HIS A 162 -27.83 27.03 13.69
C HIS A 162 -27.84 26.39 12.29
N LEU A 163 -27.07 25.34 12.05
CA LEU A 163 -27.00 24.62 10.80
C LEU A 163 -28.36 24.04 10.42
N ARG A 164 -29.00 24.61 9.39
CA ARG A 164 -30.32 24.16 8.85
C ARG A 164 -30.21 23.44 7.52
N ARG A 165 -29.14 23.70 6.75
CA ARG A 165 -28.93 23.12 5.43
C ARG A 165 -27.45 22.71 5.32
N LEU A 166 -27.23 21.52 4.85
CA LEU A 166 -25.90 20.98 4.57
C LEU A 166 -25.87 20.50 3.12
N ALA A 167 -24.94 21.02 2.35
CA ALA A 167 -24.66 20.49 1.02
C ALA A 167 -23.40 19.62 1.13
N LEU A 168 -23.49 18.41 0.61
CA LEU A 168 -22.34 17.50 0.49
C LEU A 168 -21.90 17.52 -0.96
N MET A 169 -20.64 17.90 -1.18
CA MET A 169 -20.01 17.80 -2.49
C MET A 169 -19.09 16.57 -2.46
N GLY A 170 -19.37 15.62 -3.29
CA GLY A 170 -18.59 14.38 -3.42
C GLY A 170 -18.31 14.08 -4.88
N ASN A 171 -17.22 13.43 -5.16
CA ASN A 171 -17.01 12.80 -6.44
C ASN A 171 -17.81 11.49 -6.45
N VAL A 172 -18.69 11.28 -7.42
CA VAL A 172 -19.56 10.10 -7.55
C VAL A 172 -18.75 8.80 -7.65
N GLY A 173 -17.46 8.88 -7.92
CA GLY A 173 -16.52 7.77 -7.95
C GLY A 173 -15.50 7.74 -6.78
N ASN A 174 -15.63 8.64 -5.82
CA ASN A 174 -14.68 8.70 -4.70
C ASN A 174 -15.37 9.30 -3.47
N ASP A 175 -15.42 8.57 -2.36
CA ASP A 175 -16.06 8.98 -1.09
C ASP A 175 -15.29 10.12 -0.37
N PHE A 176 -14.89 11.17 -1.09
CA PHE A 176 -14.18 12.31 -0.52
C PHE A 176 -15.16 13.32 0.07
N CYS A 177 -15.23 13.39 1.39
CA CYS A 177 -16.01 14.37 2.13
C CYS A 177 -15.15 15.59 2.52
N LEU A 178 -15.73 16.80 2.40
CA LEU A 178 -15.11 18.11 2.66
C LEU A 178 -14.71 18.39 4.13
N MET A 179 -15.04 17.52 5.06
CA MET A 179 -14.62 17.64 6.45
C MET A 179 -13.69 16.51 6.82
N SER A 180 -12.48 16.88 7.19
CA SER A 180 -11.43 15.95 7.52
C SER A 180 -11.40 15.55 9.01
N TYR A 181 -12.49 14.99 9.50
CA TYR A 181 -12.43 14.05 10.60
C TYR A 181 -12.33 12.66 9.98
N GLY A 182 -11.13 12.19 9.80
CA GLY A 182 -10.90 10.99 9.00
C GLY A 182 -9.61 10.28 9.36
N PRO A 183 -9.31 9.18 8.69
CA PRO A 183 -8.12 8.41 8.93
C PRO A 183 -6.86 9.24 8.65
N ASN A 184 -5.81 8.98 9.42
CA ASN A 184 -4.50 9.57 9.19
C ASN A 184 -3.85 8.86 7.99
N PHE A 185 -3.93 9.45 6.79
CA PHE A 185 -3.39 8.86 5.56
C PHE A 185 -1.88 8.57 5.64
N PRO A 186 -1.01 9.46 6.11
CA PRO A 186 0.41 9.15 6.29
C PRO A 186 0.64 7.87 7.12
N ASN A 187 -0.10 7.70 8.22
CA ASN A 187 0.00 6.50 9.05
C ASN A 187 -0.48 5.24 8.31
N MET A 188 -1.55 5.34 7.51
CA MET A 188 -2.04 4.22 6.73
C MET A 188 -1.03 3.80 5.65
N PHE A 189 -0.46 4.75 4.94
CA PHE A 189 0.59 4.47 3.95
C PHE A 189 1.85 3.90 4.62
N ARG A 190 2.26 4.46 5.76
CA ARG A 190 3.33 3.90 6.57
C ARG A 190 3.03 2.45 6.97
N ARG A 191 1.81 2.18 7.46
CA ARG A 191 1.40 0.83 7.86
C ARG A 191 1.31 -0.13 6.68
N SER A 192 0.92 0.32 5.49
CA SER A 192 0.89 -0.52 4.29
C SER A 192 2.27 -1.05 3.88
N ALA A 193 3.35 -0.34 4.23
CA ALA A 193 4.71 -0.83 4.02
C ALA A 193 5.02 -2.09 4.85
N ASP A 194 4.44 -2.26 6.04
CA ASP A 194 4.59 -3.50 6.83
C ASP A 194 3.94 -4.70 6.14
N PHE A 195 2.84 -4.49 5.41
CA PHE A 195 2.20 -5.54 4.61
C PHE A 195 3.06 -5.92 3.41
N VAL A 196 3.63 -4.92 2.73
CA VAL A 196 4.57 -5.13 1.63
C VAL A 196 5.80 -5.91 2.11
N ASP A 197 6.37 -5.56 3.26
CA ASP A 197 7.50 -6.28 3.87
C ASP A 197 7.17 -7.76 4.09
N LYS A 198 6.03 -8.05 4.71
CA LYS A 198 5.58 -9.44 4.94
C LYS A 198 5.49 -10.22 3.63
N ILE A 199 4.91 -9.62 2.58
CA ILE A 199 4.76 -10.25 1.27
C ILE A 199 6.12 -10.47 0.60
N LEU A 200 7.00 -9.49 0.60
CA LEU A 200 8.35 -9.61 0.05
C LEU A 200 9.20 -10.66 0.78
N ARG A 201 8.89 -10.94 2.05
CA ARG A 201 9.48 -12.03 2.85
C ARG A 201 8.77 -13.38 2.66
N GLY A 202 7.75 -13.45 1.81
CA GLY A 202 7.09 -14.69 1.40
C GLY A 202 5.74 -14.99 2.05
N ALA A 203 5.17 -14.06 2.83
CA ALA A 203 3.81 -14.23 3.32
C ALA A 203 2.80 -14.10 2.18
N LYS A 204 1.71 -14.86 2.25
CA LYS A 204 0.64 -14.79 1.25
C LYS A 204 -0.37 -13.73 1.66
N PRO A 205 -0.84 -12.87 0.73
CA PRO A 205 -1.88 -11.88 1.03
C PRO A 205 -3.14 -12.47 1.67
N ALA A 206 -3.53 -13.67 1.24
CA ALA A 206 -4.67 -14.40 1.77
C ALA A 206 -4.61 -14.68 3.29
N ASP A 207 -3.40 -14.77 3.84
CA ASP A 207 -3.13 -15.09 5.25
C ASP A 207 -2.87 -13.82 6.10
N ILE A 208 -2.83 -12.64 5.47
CA ILE A 208 -2.62 -11.37 6.16
C ILE A 208 -3.99 -10.69 6.33
N PRO A 209 -4.52 -10.59 7.56
CA PRO A 209 -5.80 -9.93 7.80
C PRO A 209 -5.81 -8.48 7.32
N VAL A 210 -6.94 -8.01 6.80
CA VAL A 210 -7.17 -6.60 6.55
C VAL A 210 -7.34 -5.90 7.88
N GLU A 211 -6.54 -4.86 8.11
CA GLU A 211 -6.63 -4.06 9.32
C GLU A 211 -7.61 -2.90 9.12
N GLN A 212 -8.46 -2.69 10.10
CA GLN A 212 -9.33 -1.52 10.17
C GLN A 212 -8.62 -0.40 10.93
N GLN A 213 -8.49 0.77 10.28
CA GLN A 213 -7.86 1.92 10.93
C GLN A 213 -8.84 2.54 11.92
N THR A 214 -8.53 2.45 13.20
CA THR A 214 -9.34 3.03 14.30
C THR A 214 -8.87 4.42 14.73
N THR A 215 -7.66 4.83 14.31
CA THR A 215 -7.12 6.15 14.64
C THR A 215 -7.64 7.19 13.67
N VAL A 216 -8.45 8.11 14.16
CA VAL A 216 -8.94 9.29 13.44
C VAL A 216 -8.22 10.52 13.96
N SER A 217 -7.79 11.38 13.08
CA SER A 217 -7.20 12.66 13.41
C SER A 217 -8.10 13.79 12.89
N PRO A 218 -8.43 14.80 13.69
CA PRO A 218 -9.08 15.98 13.15
C PRO A 218 -8.07 16.77 12.33
N HIS A 219 -8.26 16.82 11.02
CA HIS A 219 -7.55 17.73 10.15
C HIS A 219 -8.50 18.86 9.77
N PHE A 220 -8.23 20.04 10.22
CA PHE A 220 -8.88 21.25 9.75
C PHE A 220 -8.17 21.67 8.46
N LEU A 221 -8.79 21.46 7.31
CA LEU A 221 -8.38 22.18 6.11
C LEU A 221 -8.65 23.65 6.36
N GLY A 222 -7.58 24.43 6.52
CA GLY A 222 -7.69 25.88 6.66
C GLY A 222 -8.43 26.43 5.44
N ILE A 223 -9.61 27.00 5.67
CA ILE A 223 -10.25 27.86 4.70
C ILE A 223 -9.37 29.11 4.66
N SER A 224 -8.47 29.18 3.69
CA SER A 224 -7.81 30.42 3.33
C SER A 224 -8.91 31.34 2.79
N GLY A 225 -9.37 32.25 3.64
CA GLY A 225 -10.30 33.29 3.23
C GLY A 225 -9.64 34.20 2.22
N ALA A 226 -10.30 34.39 1.09
CA ALA A 226 -10.07 35.52 0.18
C ALA A 226 -10.72 36.76 0.78
#